data_1d6f0910ff16b8073e1df8c5c95029b0
#
_entry.id   1d6f0910ff16b8073e1df8c5c95029b0
#
_cell.length_a   1.000
_cell.length_b   1.000
_cell.length_c   1.000
_cell.angle_alpha   90.00
_cell.angle_beta   90.00
_cell.angle_gamma   90.00
#
_symmetry.space_group_name_H-M   'P 1'
#
loop_
_entity.id
_entity.type
_entity.pdbx_description
1 polymer ?
#
loop_
_entity_poly.entity_id
_entity_poly.type
_entity_poly.pdbx_seq_one_letter_code
_entity_poly.pdbx_strand_id
1 'polypeptide(L)'
;MCLELLSEADLVCFSYAAGTYDFGYIDKAKYTGNITYVPINSDPGYWTFTSSGYAVGSGNFSSSPIEGIADTGTSLIYLPTAIVTAYYRQVQGATNSRNYGGYVYPCSSKLPTFTFGVGEARFTVPAAHMNYAPVTPGSSTCFGGLQSSSGVGINIWGDVAFKVAFVVFNGGNPPSIGWAAKPLSK
;
A
#
# COMPACT_ATOMS: atom_id res chain seq x y z
N MET A 1 4.12 11.97 -8.90
CA MET A 1 4.48 12.18 -10.33
C MET A 1 4.27 10.84 -10.99
N CYS A 2 3.09 10.63 -11.62
CA CYS A 2 2.86 9.42 -12.41
C CYS A 2 3.83 9.45 -13.58
N LEU A 3 4.66 8.41 -13.74
CA LEU A 3 5.45 8.25 -14.94
C LEU A 3 4.51 7.88 -16.08
N GLU A 4 4.28 8.79 -17.00
CA GLU A 4 3.76 8.47 -18.32
C GLU A 4 4.86 7.70 -19.06
N LEU A 5 4.67 6.39 -19.21
CA LEU A 5 5.55 5.56 -20.04
C LEU A 5 4.90 5.37 -21.40
N LEU A 6 5.36 6.16 -22.35
CA LEU A 6 5.02 6.04 -23.76
C LEU A 6 5.96 5.03 -24.44
N SER A 7 5.34 4.04 -25.08
CA SER A 7 5.83 3.14 -26.13
C SER A 7 7.00 2.19 -25.84
N GLU A 8 6.75 0.91 -26.06
CA GLU A 8 7.64 -0.26 -26.21
C GLU A 8 8.27 -0.90 -24.96
N ALA A 9 8.05 -0.37 -23.75
CA ALA A 9 8.41 -1.08 -22.51
C ALA A 9 7.22 -1.09 -21.56
N ASP A 10 6.17 -1.81 -21.90
CA ASP A 10 4.88 -1.81 -21.20
C ASP A 10 4.90 -2.52 -19.84
N LEU A 11 6.06 -2.81 -19.29
CA LEU A 11 6.21 -3.55 -18.06
C LEU A 11 7.15 -2.81 -17.10
N VAL A 12 6.61 -2.39 -15.96
CA VAL A 12 7.38 -1.79 -14.85
C VAL A 12 7.17 -2.59 -13.60
N CYS A 13 8.24 -3.01 -12.96
CA CYS A 13 8.20 -3.79 -11.74
C CYS A 13 8.90 -3.06 -10.60
N PHE A 14 8.30 -3.10 -9.40
CA PHE A 14 8.84 -2.48 -8.21
C PHE A 14 9.23 -3.50 -7.16
N SER A 15 10.41 -3.35 -6.59
CA SER A 15 10.85 -4.08 -5.40
C SER A 15 11.45 -3.10 -4.40
N TYR A 16 10.89 -3.06 -3.18
CA TYR A 16 11.31 -2.13 -2.14
C TYR A 16 12.01 -2.85 -0.98
N ALA A 17 13.31 -2.74 -0.90
CA ALA A 17 14.14 -2.75 0.32
C ALA A 17 15.41 -1.94 0.03
N ALA A 18 15.77 -1.79 -1.22
CA ALA A 18 16.66 -0.80 -1.81
C ALA A 18 16.09 -0.35 -3.15
N GLY A 19 14.77 -0.36 -3.29
CA GLY A 19 13.91 0.04 -4.40
C GLY A 19 14.52 -0.15 -5.79
N THR A 20 14.03 -1.08 -6.59
CA THR A 20 14.43 -1.19 -7.99
C THR A 20 13.22 -1.01 -8.88
N TYR A 21 13.45 -0.37 -10.01
CA TYR A 21 12.50 -0.27 -11.10
C TYR A 21 13.08 -1.07 -12.27
N ASP A 22 12.37 -2.13 -12.68
CA ASP A 22 12.77 -2.95 -13.81
C ASP A 22 11.81 -2.66 -14.97
N PHE A 23 12.35 -2.40 -16.15
CA PHE A 23 11.57 -2.07 -17.34
C PHE A 23 11.71 -3.18 -18.37
N GLY A 24 10.59 -3.61 -18.95
CA GLY A 24 10.56 -4.56 -20.06
C GLY A 24 10.73 -6.03 -19.66
N TYR A 25 10.91 -6.34 -18.37
CA TYR A 25 11.01 -7.73 -17.89
C TYR A 25 10.57 -7.91 -16.44
N ILE A 26 10.29 -9.15 -16.04
CA ILE A 26 9.93 -9.54 -14.67
C ILE A 26 11.08 -10.37 -14.10
N ASP A 27 11.77 -9.86 -13.09
CA ASP A 27 12.82 -10.59 -12.39
C ASP A 27 12.21 -11.55 -11.35
N LYS A 28 12.25 -12.83 -11.66
CA LYS A 28 11.74 -13.90 -10.80
C LYS A 28 12.45 -14.03 -9.45
N ALA A 29 13.64 -13.46 -9.31
CA ALA A 29 14.37 -13.47 -8.04
C ALA A 29 13.81 -12.47 -7.01
N LYS A 30 12.97 -11.52 -7.43
CA LYS A 30 12.46 -10.44 -6.58
C LYS A 30 11.12 -10.72 -5.91
N TYR A 31 10.49 -11.85 -6.23
CA TYR A 31 9.20 -12.22 -5.63
C TYR A 31 9.12 -13.72 -5.37
N THR A 32 8.11 -14.13 -4.61
CA THR A 32 7.80 -15.52 -4.29
C THR A 32 6.37 -15.87 -4.68
N GLY A 33 6.12 -17.12 -5.02
CA GLY A 33 4.80 -17.59 -5.46
C GLY A 33 4.41 -17.07 -6.84
N ASN A 34 3.12 -16.90 -7.05
CA ASN A 34 2.54 -16.44 -8.31
C ASN A 34 2.23 -14.95 -8.27
N ILE A 35 2.31 -14.29 -9.43
CA ILE A 35 1.81 -12.92 -9.59
C ILE A 35 0.30 -13.01 -9.84
N THR A 36 -0.48 -12.33 -8.99
CA THR A 36 -1.93 -12.19 -9.17
C THR A 36 -2.21 -10.91 -9.94
N TYR A 37 -2.72 -11.03 -11.15
CA TYR A 37 -3.11 -9.91 -11.99
C TYR A 37 -4.58 -9.57 -11.80
N VAL A 38 -4.86 -8.27 -11.74
CA VAL A 38 -6.24 -7.72 -11.78
C VAL A 38 -6.30 -6.63 -12.84
N PRO A 39 -7.47 -6.45 -13.49
CA PRO A 39 -7.64 -5.37 -14.46
C PRO A 39 -7.49 -4.01 -13.77
N ILE A 40 -7.06 -3.02 -14.55
CA ILE A 40 -7.07 -1.63 -14.13
C ILE A 40 -8.12 -0.84 -14.91
N ASN A 41 -8.62 0.24 -14.29
CA ASN A 41 -9.29 1.33 -14.98
C ASN A 41 -8.29 2.47 -15.17
N SER A 42 -7.90 2.73 -16.43
CA SER A 42 -6.94 3.79 -16.78
C SER A 42 -7.60 5.10 -17.21
N ASP A 43 -8.93 5.16 -17.29
CA ASP A 43 -9.66 6.36 -17.75
C ASP A 43 -9.29 7.66 -17.01
N PRO A 44 -9.04 7.63 -15.68
CA PRO A 44 -8.57 8.81 -14.95
C PRO A 44 -7.10 9.16 -15.15
N GLY A 45 -6.34 8.38 -15.95
CA GLY A 45 -4.89 8.53 -16.11
C GLY A 45 -4.06 7.93 -14.97
N TYR A 46 -4.66 7.04 -14.15
CA TYR A 46 -4.02 6.36 -13.02
C TYR A 46 -4.07 4.84 -13.17
N TRP A 47 -3.22 4.14 -12.44
CA TRP A 47 -3.26 2.70 -12.27
C TRP A 47 -4.31 2.31 -11.21
N THR A 48 -5.58 2.54 -11.57
CA THR A 48 -6.72 2.28 -10.68
C THR A 48 -7.10 0.81 -10.70
N PHE A 49 -7.12 0.18 -9.54
CA PHE A 49 -7.53 -1.21 -9.38
C PHE A 49 -8.48 -1.36 -8.19
N THR A 50 -9.12 -2.51 -8.08
CA THR A 50 -9.99 -2.83 -6.95
C THR A 50 -9.31 -3.87 -6.05
N SER A 51 -8.96 -3.45 -4.83
CA SER A 51 -8.58 -4.37 -3.75
C SER A 51 -9.79 -5.20 -3.34
N SER A 52 -9.59 -6.50 -3.10
CA SER A 52 -10.70 -7.42 -2.74
C SER A 52 -11.14 -7.30 -1.28
N GLY A 53 -10.45 -6.50 -0.46
CA GLY A 53 -10.81 -6.27 0.94
C GLY A 53 -9.63 -6.11 1.86
N TYR A 54 -9.86 -6.22 3.17
CA TYR A 54 -8.84 -5.97 4.18
C TYR A 54 -9.06 -6.76 5.48
N ALA A 55 -8.00 -6.84 6.29
CA ALA A 55 -8.07 -7.28 7.70
C ALA A 55 -7.15 -6.42 8.57
N VAL A 56 -7.47 -6.30 9.86
CA VAL A 56 -6.66 -5.62 10.87
C VAL A 56 -6.24 -6.60 11.94
N GLY A 57 -4.94 -6.70 12.18
CA GLY A 57 -4.36 -7.64 13.15
C GLY A 57 -4.76 -9.09 12.84
N SER A 58 -5.24 -9.80 13.85
CA SER A 58 -5.75 -11.16 13.75
C SER A 58 -7.25 -11.23 13.41
N GLY A 59 -7.88 -10.11 13.06
CA GLY A 59 -9.29 -10.06 12.70
C GLY A 59 -9.58 -10.79 11.39
N ASN A 60 -10.87 -11.14 11.20
CA ASN A 60 -11.31 -11.76 9.96
C ASN A 60 -11.15 -10.83 8.77
N PHE A 61 -10.83 -11.42 7.61
CA PHE A 61 -10.77 -10.68 6.36
C PHE A 61 -12.17 -10.23 5.92
N SER A 62 -12.34 -8.91 5.76
CA SER A 62 -13.57 -8.31 5.23
C SER A 62 -13.44 -8.21 3.70
N SER A 63 -14.31 -8.93 3.00
CA SER A 63 -14.38 -8.92 1.52
C SER A 63 -15.13 -7.68 1.01
N SER A 64 -14.76 -6.51 1.47
CA SER A 64 -15.32 -5.23 1.03
C SER A 64 -14.39 -4.63 -0.04
N PRO A 65 -14.82 -4.57 -1.31
CA PRO A 65 -14.00 -4.02 -2.38
C PRO A 65 -13.63 -2.55 -2.12
N ILE A 66 -12.37 -2.21 -2.42
CA ILE A 66 -11.85 -0.85 -2.23
C ILE A 66 -11.17 -0.45 -3.55
N GLU A 67 -11.78 0.47 -4.28
CA GLU A 67 -11.15 1.05 -5.47
C GLU A 67 -10.14 2.11 -5.07
N GLY A 68 -9.01 2.14 -5.76
CA GLY A 68 -7.94 3.11 -5.55
C GLY A 68 -6.76 2.87 -6.47
N ILE A 69 -5.71 3.63 -6.30
CA ILE A 69 -4.54 3.59 -7.17
C ILE A 69 -3.34 2.93 -6.50
N ALA A 70 -2.48 2.32 -7.31
CA ALA A 70 -1.13 1.95 -6.93
C ALA A 70 -0.21 3.13 -7.32
N ASP A 71 0.37 3.79 -6.33
CA ASP A 71 1.14 5.02 -6.56
C ASP A 71 2.50 4.98 -5.85
N THR A 72 3.56 4.90 -6.66
CA THR A 72 4.95 4.92 -6.19
C THR A 72 5.46 6.31 -5.83
N GLY A 73 4.66 7.34 -6.10
CA GLY A 73 4.93 8.73 -5.70
C GLY A 73 4.36 9.09 -4.33
N THR A 74 3.61 8.18 -3.69
CA THR A 74 3.02 8.36 -2.37
C THR A 74 3.64 7.41 -1.36
N SER A 75 4.11 7.92 -0.23
CA SER A 75 4.76 7.09 0.80
C SER A 75 3.78 6.20 1.57
N LEU A 76 2.57 6.68 1.85
CA LEU A 76 1.62 6.06 2.78
C LEU A 76 0.51 5.28 2.08
N ILE A 77 -0.23 4.48 2.84
CA ILE A 77 -1.51 3.93 2.42
C ILE A 77 -2.61 4.90 2.85
N TYR A 78 -3.45 5.33 1.90
CA TYR A 78 -4.63 6.15 2.16
C TYR A 78 -5.90 5.37 1.82
N LEU A 79 -6.75 5.15 2.83
CA LEU A 79 -7.97 4.36 2.70
C LEU A 79 -9.18 5.09 3.32
N PRO A 80 -10.42 4.60 3.08
CA PRO A 80 -11.62 5.19 3.67
C PRO A 80 -11.52 5.32 5.18
N THR A 81 -11.99 6.45 5.72
CA THR A 81 -11.91 6.80 7.14
C THR A 81 -12.42 5.68 8.06
N ALA A 82 -13.44 4.94 7.65
CA ALA A 82 -13.99 3.84 8.45
C ALA A 82 -12.94 2.73 8.69
N ILE A 83 -12.17 2.36 7.66
CA ILE A 83 -11.10 1.36 7.72
C ILE A 83 -9.97 1.85 8.63
N VAL A 84 -9.53 3.09 8.41
CA VAL A 84 -8.45 3.72 9.17
C VAL A 84 -8.83 3.83 10.64
N THR A 85 -10.06 4.23 10.93
CA THR A 85 -10.58 4.29 12.31
C THR A 85 -10.62 2.90 12.95
N ALA A 86 -11.04 1.86 12.22
CA ALA A 86 -11.04 0.49 12.72
C ALA A 86 -9.63 -0.01 13.07
N TYR A 87 -8.64 0.39 12.27
CA TYR A 87 -7.23 0.10 12.53
C TYR A 87 -6.75 0.78 13.83
N TYR A 88 -6.90 2.11 13.92
CA TYR A 88 -6.36 2.88 15.05
C TYR A 88 -7.13 2.71 16.36
N ARG A 89 -8.35 2.17 16.34
CA ARG A 89 -9.04 1.72 17.56
C ARG A 89 -8.28 0.60 18.31
N GLN A 90 -7.41 -0.14 17.63
CA GLN A 90 -6.56 -1.18 18.20
C GLN A 90 -5.21 -0.65 18.69
N VAL A 91 -4.91 0.64 18.49
CA VAL A 91 -3.64 1.27 18.84
C VAL A 91 -3.83 2.16 20.07
N GLN A 92 -3.19 1.78 21.16
CA GLN A 92 -3.28 2.55 22.40
C GLN A 92 -2.71 3.96 22.22
N GLY A 93 -3.49 4.97 22.60
CA GLY A 93 -3.09 6.37 22.52
C GLY A 93 -3.16 6.98 21.12
N ALA A 94 -3.69 6.25 20.12
CA ALA A 94 -3.87 6.81 18.79
C ALA A 94 -4.95 7.89 18.78
N THR A 95 -4.64 8.99 18.07
CA THR A 95 -5.56 10.10 17.86
C THR A 95 -5.45 10.61 16.42
N ASN A 96 -6.56 11.07 15.85
CA ASN A 96 -6.54 11.81 14.59
C ASN A 96 -6.23 13.28 14.88
N SER A 97 -5.00 13.69 14.65
CA SER A 97 -4.50 15.03 14.99
C SER A 97 -4.61 15.99 13.82
N ARG A 98 -5.35 17.09 14.03
CA ARG A 98 -5.42 18.19 13.06
C ARG A 98 -4.05 18.84 12.85
N ASN A 99 -3.24 18.93 13.91
CA ASN A 99 -1.93 19.58 13.84
C ASN A 99 -0.93 18.82 12.97
N TYR A 100 -1.04 17.48 12.94
CA TYR A 100 -0.18 16.62 12.15
C TYR A 100 -0.86 16.13 10.85
N GLY A 101 -2.13 16.47 10.63
CA GLY A 101 -2.86 16.12 9.43
C GLY A 101 -3.23 14.64 9.30
N GLY A 102 -3.29 13.89 10.42
CA GLY A 102 -3.62 12.47 10.39
C GLY A 102 -3.46 11.76 11.72
N TYR A 103 -3.52 10.42 11.68
CA TYR A 103 -3.38 9.60 12.89
C TYR A 103 -1.95 9.57 13.39
N VAL A 104 -1.80 9.89 14.67
CA VAL A 104 -0.57 9.80 15.45
C VAL A 104 -0.79 9.00 16.71
N TYR A 105 0.28 8.45 17.29
CA TYR A 105 0.25 7.64 18.51
C TYR A 105 1.62 7.69 19.21
N PRO A 106 1.73 7.32 20.49
CA PRO A 106 3.02 7.15 21.16
C PRO A 106 3.89 6.14 20.40
N CYS A 107 5.15 6.46 20.09
CA CYS A 107 6.03 5.57 19.31
C CYS A 107 6.25 4.20 19.96
N SER A 108 6.02 4.08 21.27
CA SER A 108 6.07 2.83 22.03
C SER A 108 4.81 1.96 21.88
N SER A 109 3.76 2.44 21.22
CA SER A 109 2.51 1.70 21.05
C SER A 109 2.70 0.48 20.17
N LYS A 110 2.03 -0.62 20.53
CA LYS A 110 1.97 -1.81 19.69
C LYS A 110 0.99 -1.58 18.57
N LEU A 111 1.45 -1.78 17.34
CA LEU A 111 0.64 -1.66 16.13
C LEU A 111 0.14 -3.02 15.67
N PRO A 112 -1.11 -3.16 15.22
CA PRO A 112 -1.56 -4.34 14.52
C PRO A 112 -0.95 -4.41 13.12
N THR A 113 -0.94 -5.58 12.51
CA THR A 113 -0.69 -5.75 11.08
C THR A 113 -1.88 -5.20 10.29
N PHE A 114 -1.66 -4.86 9.03
CA PHE A 114 -2.72 -4.52 8.09
C PHE A 114 -2.62 -5.43 6.87
N THR A 115 -3.68 -6.15 6.54
CA THR A 115 -3.73 -7.03 5.38
C THR A 115 -4.68 -6.43 4.35
N PHE A 116 -4.26 -6.35 3.09
CA PHE A 116 -5.12 -6.02 1.96
C PHE A 116 -5.14 -7.16 0.95
N GLY A 117 -6.19 -7.23 0.15
CA GLY A 117 -6.36 -8.27 -0.86
C GLY A 117 -6.24 -7.73 -2.28
N VAL A 118 -5.71 -8.55 -3.18
CA VAL A 118 -5.75 -8.32 -4.63
C VAL A 118 -6.17 -9.64 -5.28
N GLY A 119 -7.35 -9.67 -5.88
CA GLY A 119 -7.97 -10.93 -6.28
C GLY A 119 -8.04 -11.89 -5.07
N GLU A 120 -7.52 -13.10 -5.24
CA GLU A 120 -7.43 -14.12 -4.19
C GLU A 120 -6.20 -13.94 -3.28
N ALA A 121 -5.19 -13.17 -3.72
CA ALA A 121 -3.97 -12.98 -2.95
C ALA A 121 -4.18 -12.02 -1.77
N ARG A 122 -3.36 -12.20 -0.72
CA ARG A 122 -3.37 -11.40 0.50
C ARG A 122 -1.97 -10.90 0.80
N PHE A 123 -1.85 -9.61 1.10
CA PHE A 123 -0.59 -8.95 1.40
C PHE A 123 -0.68 -8.34 2.78
N THR A 124 0.18 -8.80 3.69
CA THR A 124 0.18 -8.34 5.07
C THR A 124 1.33 -7.39 5.33
N VAL A 125 1.01 -6.16 5.67
CA VAL A 125 1.96 -5.14 6.10
C VAL A 125 2.26 -5.35 7.58
N PRO A 126 3.51 -5.66 7.94
CA PRO A 126 3.91 -5.83 9.34
C PRO A 126 3.78 -4.53 10.14
N ALA A 127 3.61 -4.65 11.45
CA ALA A 127 3.56 -3.52 12.39
C ALA A 127 4.75 -2.55 12.23
N ALA A 128 5.94 -3.09 11.94
CA ALA A 128 7.14 -2.27 11.73
C ALA A 128 7.03 -1.30 10.54
N HIS A 129 6.33 -1.70 9.47
CA HIS A 129 6.11 -0.83 8.31
C HIS A 129 4.90 0.10 8.49
N MET A 130 3.99 -0.24 9.42
CA MET A 130 2.88 0.64 9.79
C MET A 130 3.34 1.79 10.70
N ASN A 131 4.49 1.68 11.37
CA ASN A 131 5.14 2.76 12.11
C ASN A 131 6.02 3.56 11.12
N TYR A 132 5.43 4.60 10.53
CA TYR A 132 6.08 5.32 9.44
C TYR A 132 7.30 6.10 9.92
N ALA A 133 7.10 7.07 10.83
CA ALA A 133 8.20 7.89 11.38
C ALA A 133 7.73 8.66 12.63
N PRO A 134 8.66 9.11 13.49
CA PRO A 134 8.39 10.18 14.45
C PRO A 134 7.92 11.45 13.73
N VAL A 135 6.96 12.19 14.32
CA VAL A 135 6.41 13.43 13.72
C VAL A 135 7.46 14.53 13.56
N THR A 136 8.50 14.50 14.39
CA THR A 136 9.74 15.28 14.27
C THR A 136 10.90 14.44 14.79
N PRO A 137 12.15 14.71 14.38
CA PRO A 137 13.32 14.00 14.91
C PRO A 137 13.34 14.02 16.45
N GLY A 138 13.44 12.84 17.07
CA GLY A 138 13.46 12.68 18.52
C GLY A 138 12.11 12.74 19.22
N SER A 139 11.00 12.92 18.50
CA SER A 139 9.65 12.89 19.07
C SER A 139 9.28 11.50 19.58
N SER A 140 8.60 11.44 20.73
CA SER A 140 7.93 10.24 21.24
C SER A 140 6.56 9.98 20.60
N THR A 141 6.11 10.89 19.70
CA THR A 141 4.89 10.75 18.90
C THR A 141 5.25 10.33 17.50
N CYS A 142 4.64 9.26 17.02
CA CYS A 142 4.85 8.70 15.70
C CYS A 142 3.63 8.90 14.79
N PHE A 143 3.90 9.06 13.49
CA PHE A 143 2.91 9.13 12.44
C PHE A 143 2.72 7.76 11.81
N GLY A 144 1.50 7.37 11.49
CA GLY A 144 1.20 6.03 11.00
C GLY A 144 1.27 5.90 9.49
N GLY A 145 1.61 4.70 9.04
CA GLY A 145 1.69 4.33 7.63
C GLY A 145 0.34 4.17 6.92
N LEU A 146 -0.78 4.18 7.66
CA LEU A 146 -2.15 4.13 7.15
C LEU A 146 -2.87 5.42 7.55
N GLN A 147 -3.41 6.15 6.58
CA GLN A 147 -4.10 7.42 6.81
C GLN A 147 -5.43 7.48 6.06
N SER A 148 -6.29 8.42 6.45
CA SER A 148 -7.59 8.62 5.80
C SER A 148 -7.44 9.28 4.44
N SER A 149 -8.11 8.72 3.43
CA SER A 149 -8.20 9.28 2.08
C SER A 149 -9.14 10.48 1.95
N SER A 150 -9.87 10.84 3.02
CA SER A 150 -10.90 11.91 2.96
C SER A 150 -10.35 13.29 2.56
N GLY A 151 -9.08 13.57 2.85
CA GLY A 151 -8.43 14.82 2.46
C GLY A 151 -7.73 14.76 1.09
N VAL A 152 -7.56 13.56 0.56
CA VAL A 152 -6.88 13.30 -0.73
C VAL A 152 -7.90 13.09 -1.85
N GLY A 153 -9.08 12.55 -1.52
CA GLY A 153 -10.17 12.30 -2.47
C GLY A 153 -10.06 10.98 -3.24
N ILE A 154 -8.96 10.23 -3.09
CA ILE A 154 -8.74 8.92 -3.71
C ILE A 154 -8.04 7.98 -2.74
N ASN A 155 -8.34 6.68 -2.83
CA ASN A 155 -7.60 5.69 -2.05
C ASN A 155 -6.27 5.36 -2.75
N ILE A 156 -5.20 5.20 -1.95
CA ILE A 156 -3.85 5.02 -2.46
C ILE A 156 -3.15 3.89 -1.73
N TRP A 157 -2.59 2.95 -2.48
CA TRP A 157 -1.58 2.00 -2.02
C TRP A 157 -0.21 2.55 -2.43
N GLY A 158 0.44 3.24 -1.50
CA GLY A 158 1.76 3.83 -1.68
C GLY A 158 2.91 2.91 -1.22
N ASP A 159 4.08 3.49 -0.96
CA ASP A 159 5.31 2.74 -0.63
C ASP A 159 5.16 1.76 0.52
N VAL A 160 4.35 2.09 1.54
CA VAL A 160 4.07 1.17 2.66
C VAL A 160 3.47 -0.15 2.16
N ALA A 161 2.61 -0.13 1.13
CA ALA A 161 2.11 -1.33 0.48
C ALA A 161 3.18 -2.01 -0.39
N PHE A 162 3.99 -1.24 -1.10
CA PHE A 162 5.09 -1.76 -1.93
C PHE A 162 6.22 -2.39 -1.11
N LYS A 163 6.35 -2.08 0.18
CA LYS A 163 7.31 -2.75 1.06
C LYS A 163 7.06 -4.25 1.19
N VAL A 164 5.84 -4.71 1.01
CA VAL A 164 5.46 -6.12 1.20
C VAL A 164 5.11 -6.85 -0.09
N ALA A 165 5.10 -6.16 -1.22
CA ALA A 165 4.73 -6.73 -2.51
C ALA A 165 5.68 -6.31 -3.62
N PHE A 166 5.90 -7.22 -4.55
CA PHE A 166 6.44 -6.96 -5.86
C PHE A 166 5.27 -6.61 -6.77
N VAL A 167 5.33 -5.48 -7.45
CA VAL A 167 4.20 -4.97 -8.24
C VAL A 167 4.60 -4.81 -9.70
N VAL A 168 3.74 -5.29 -10.58
CA VAL A 168 3.93 -5.26 -12.04
C VAL A 168 2.87 -4.33 -12.64
N PHE A 169 3.31 -3.27 -13.27
CA PHE A 169 2.48 -2.39 -14.06
C PHE A 169 2.55 -2.86 -15.51
N ASN A 170 1.53 -3.60 -15.95
CA ASN A 170 1.47 -4.19 -17.29
C ASN A 170 0.60 -3.31 -18.20
N GLY A 171 1.25 -2.54 -19.08
CA GLY A 171 0.61 -1.65 -20.06
C GLY A 171 0.07 -2.35 -21.31
N GLY A 172 0.08 -3.70 -21.36
CA GLY A 172 -0.48 -4.47 -22.44
C GLY A 172 -1.97 -4.22 -22.68
N ASN A 173 -2.54 -4.86 -23.67
CA ASN A 173 -3.96 -4.70 -24.03
C ASN A 173 -4.74 -6.01 -23.78
N PRO A 174 -5.64 -6.06 -22.76
CA PRO A 174 -5.98 -5.00 -21.82
C PRO A 174 -4.89 -4.78 -20.74
N PRO A 175 -4.76 -3.54 -20.23
CA PRO A 175 -3.79 -3.23 -19.19
C PRO A 175 -4.20 -3.87 -17.85
N SER A 176 -3.20 -4.22 -17.02
CA SER A 176 -3.43 -4.91 -15.76
C SER A 176 -2.34 -4.59 -14.75
N ILE A 177 -2.66 -4.74 -13.47
CA ILE A 177 -1.67 -4.64 -12.40
C ILE A 177 -1.49 -6.00 -11.72
N GLY A 178 -0.24 -6.42 -11.58
CA GLY A 178 0.14 -7.68 -10.97
C GLY A 178 0.76 -7.48 -9.58
N TRP A 179 0.40 -8.33 -8.62
CA TRP A 179 0.91 -8.28 -7.26
C TRP A 179 1.44 -9.65 -6.86
N ALA A 180 2.62 -9.71 -6.29
CA ALA A 180 3.21 -10.93 -5.75
C ALA A 180 3.86 -10.67 -4.40
N ALA A 181 3.91 -11.69 -3.54
CA ALA A 181 4.65 -11.60 -2.29
C ALA A 181 6.14 -11.49 -2.58
N LYS A 182 6.86 -10.69 -1.79
CA LYS A 182 8.31 -10.65 -1.83
C LYS A 182 8.90 -11.08 -0.49
N PRO A 183 10.14 -11.60 -0.50
CA PRO A 183 10.86 -11.86 0.74
C PRO A 183 10.96 -10.55 1.52
N LEU A 184 10.45 -10.53 2.76
CA LEU A 184 10.67 -9.40 3.65
C LEU A 184 12.12 -9.49 4.13
N SER A 185 12.92 -8.46 3.86
CA SER A 185 14.25 -8.36 4.48
C SER A 185 14.08 -8.32 6.00
N LYS A 186 14.82 -9.19 6.68
CA LYS A 186 14.89 -9.21 8.14
C LYS A 186 15.51 -7.92 8.66
#